data_6d2cd75ac90048e98a3df13d565778ab
#
_entry.id   6d2cd75ac90048e98a3df13d565778ab
#
_cell.length_a   1.000
_cell.length_b   1.000
_cell.length_c   1.000
_cell.angle_alpha   90.00
_cell.angle_beta   90.00
_cell.angle_gamma   90.00
#
_symmetry.space_group_name_H-M   'P 1'
#
loop_
_entity.id
_entity.type
_entity.pdbx_description
1 polymer ?
#
loop_
_entity_poly.entity_id
_entity_poly.type
_entity_poly.pdbx_seq_one_letter_code
_entity_poly.pdbx_strand_id
1 'polypeptide(L)'
;LYFPTEFSKNLHTGKQTTVPLYCDMSSLLFYKAFLLAATEVSLDLGKEIRMHNAPGASAKQEEITVNPIPYESVTLFNTQNGFASFLVPAILILVIQQTLVLGIGMLGGTAREKNRFHSLVPISRHFNGTLRIVLGKSLTYILIYVVVCIWVLAVVPKLFSLPQVGDPVTILLFILPYLFASIFFAMTLSGFMTTREA
;
A
#
# COMPACT_ATOMS: atom_id res chain seq x y z
N LEU A 1 6.22 9.59 26.88
CA LEU A 1 6.22 8.71 28.06
C LEU A 1 6.45 9.54 29.32
N TYR A 2 5.59 9.39 30.30
CA TYR A 2 5.74 10.03 31.59
C TYR A 2 5.88 8.94 32.66
N PHE A 3 6.98 8.96 33.40
CA PHE A 3 7.20 8.02 34.49
C PHE A 3 6.82 8.68 35.82
N PRO A 4 5.85 8.11 36.57
CA PRO A 4 5.48 8.63 37.90
C PRO A 4 6.66 8.56 38.87
N THR A 5 6.72 9.51 39.80
CA THR A 5 7.81 9.60 40.80
C THR A 5 7.96 8.36 41.69
N GLU A 6 6.88 7.58 41.87
CA GLU A 6 6.89 6.34 42.68
C GLU A 6 7.01 5.07 41.81
N PHE A 7 7.35 5.20 40.53
CA PHE A 7 7.41 4.05 39.60
C PHE A 7 8.31 2.93 40.10
N SER A 8 9.58 3.22 40.41
CA SER A 8 10.54 2.24 40.91
C SER A 8 10.14 1.63 42.23
N LYS A 9 9.62 2.42 43.16
CA LYS A 9 9.17 1.94 44.49
C LYS A 9 7.99 0.97 44.37
N ASN A 10 7.01 1.29 43.56
CA ASN A 10 5.85 0.44 43.33
C ASN A 10 6.27 -0.87 42.63
N LEU A 11 7.20 -0.81 41.69
CA LEU A 11 7.72 -1.96 40.98
C LEU A 11 8.41 -2.94 41.94
N HIS A 12 9.30 -2.44 42.82
CA HIS A 12 9.98 -3.25 43.85
C HIS A 12 9.05 -3.81 44.89
N THR A 13 7.91 -3.17 45.18
CA THR A 13 6.91 -3.64 46.13
C THR A 13 5.85 -4.55 45.50
N GLY A 14 5.97 -4.91 44.20
CA GLY A 14 5.03 -5.76 43.50
C GLY A 14 3.67 -5.10 43.19
N LYS A 15 3.58 -3.78 43.32
CA LYS A 15 2.35 -3.04 43.02
C LYS A 15 2.29 -2.66 41.53
N GLN A 16 1.09 -2.80 40.97
CA GLN A 16 0.83 -2.38 39.60
C GLN A 16 1.08 -0.87 39.45
N THR A 17 1.82 -0.49 38.41
CA THR A 17 2.09 0.91 38.10
C THR A 17 1.76 1.17 36.65
N THR A 18 1.24 2.38 36.37
CA THR A 18 0.80 2.76 35.02
C THR A 18 1.73 3.84 34.50
N VAL A 19 2.23 3.65 33.29
CA VAL A 19 3.02 4.65 32.56
C VAL A 19 2.15 5.23 31.47
N PRO A 20 1.66 6.49 31.60
CA PRO A 20 0.87 7.10 30.56
C PRO A 20 1.71 7.46 29.32
N LEU A 21 1.19 7.11 28.17
CA LEU A 21 1.74 7.40 26.87
C LEU A 21 0.91 8.50 26.20
N TYR A 22 1.49 9.67 26.01
CA TYR A 22 0.86 10.75 25.28
C TYR A 22 1.41 10.77 23.85
N CYS A 23 0.52 10.56 22.87
CA CYS A 23 0.88 10.57 21.45
C CYS A 23 -0.06 11.46 20.67
N ASP A 24 0.47 12.14 19.67
CA ASP A 24 -0.31 12.89 18.70
C ASP A 24 -0.92 11.94 17.68
N MET A 25 -2.26 11.89 17.61
CA MET A 25 -3.01 11.05 16.66
C MET A 25 -3.15 11.69 15.28
N SER A 26 -2.68 12.90 15.05
CA SER A 26 -2.71 13.54 13.73
C SER A 26 -1.90 12.76 12.69
N SER A 27 -0.86 12.05 13.13
CA SER A 27 -0.07 11.12 12.34
C SER A 27 -0.36 9.67 12.75
N LEU A 28 -1.46 9.12 12.25
CA LEU A 28 -1.95 7.78 12.60
C LEU A 28 -0.88 6.67 12.50
N LEU A 29 0.07 6.80 11.58
CA LEU A 29 1.11 5.82 11.32
C LEU A 29 2.20 5.84 12.39
N PHE A 30 2.68 7.03 12.73
CA PHE A 30 3.64 7.19 13.83
C PHE A 30 3.03 6.80 15.17
N TYR A 31 1.74 7.17 15.38
CA TYR A 31 1.00 6.74 16.56
C TYR A 31 0.96 5.22 16.70
N LYS A 32 0.57 4.49 15.63
CA LYS A 32 0.51 3.02 15.67
C LYS A 32 1.87 2.38 15.89
N ALA A 33 2.91 2.85 15.21
CA ALA A 33 4.26 2.31 15.37
C ALA A 33 4.77 2.53 16.80
N PHE A 34 4.53 3.70 17.36
CA PHE A 34 4.94 4.04 18.72
C PHE A 34 4.15 3.26 19.77
N LEU A 35 2.84 3.10 19.57
CA LEU A 35 1.98 2.32 20.46
C LEU A 35 2.39 0.84 20.49
N LEU A 36 2.64 0.24 19.31
CA LEU A 36 3.09 -1.15 19.21
C LEU A 36 4.43 -1.35 19.91
N ALA A 37 5.41 -0.51 19.62
CA ALA A 37 6.72 -0.58 20.25
C ALA A 37 6.65 -0.39 21.79
N ALA A 38 5.85 0.58 22.26
CA ALA A 38 5.67 0.80 23.70
C ALA A 38 4.97 -0.38 24.39
N THR A 39 4.02 -1.01 23.72
CA THR A 39 3.31 -2.19 24.24
C THR A 39 4.24 -3.40 24.32
N GLU A 40 5.04 -3.63 23.28
CA GLU A 40 6.02 -4.73 23.21
C GLU A 40 7.06 -4.60 24.32
N VAL A 41 7.68 -3.43 24.45
CA VAL A 41 8.64 -3.14 25.51
C VAL A 41 8.02 -3.28 26.90
N SER A 42 6.77 -2.83 27.07
CA SER A 42 6.07 -2.96 28.36
C SER A 42 5.80 -4.42 28.75
N LEU A 43 5.45 -5.26 27.77
CA LEU A 43 5.23 -6.68 27.97
C LEU A 43 6.55 -7.41 28.30
N ASP A 44 7.62 -7.11 27.59
CA ASP A 44 8.93 -7.74 27.83
C ASP A 44 9.51 -7.31 29.18
N LEU A 45 9.45 -6.04 29.51
CA LEU A 45 9.83 -5.55 30.82
C LEU A 45 9.01 -6.19 31.95
N GLY A 46 7.71 -6.35 31.73
CA GLY A 46 6.83 -7.03 32.68
C GLY A 46 7.17 -8.52 32.88
N LYS A 47 7.69 -9.20 31.85
CA LYS A 47 8.20 -10.58 31.97
C LYS A 47 9.50 -10.62 32.77
N GLU A 48 10.45 -9.73 32.45
CA GLU A 48 11.75 -9.65 33.14
C GLU A 48 11.60 -9.37 34.63
N ILE A 49 10.69 -8.45 35.01
CA ILE A 49 10.40 -8.14 36.40
C ILE A 49 9.77 -9.35 37.14
N ARG A 50 8.88 -10.08 36.47
CA ARG A 50 8.28 -11.31 37.08
C ARG A 50 9.34 -12.38 37.29
N MET A 51 10.26 -12.58 36.36
CA MET A 51 11.37 -13.52 36.50
C MET A 51 12.28 -13.14 37.68
N HIS A 52 12.61 -11.87 37.79
CA HIS A 52 13.47 -11.38 38.87
C HIS A 52 12.81 -11.53 40.29
N ASN A 53 11.48 -11.41 40.39
CA ASN A 53 10.74 -11.49 41.63
C ASN A 53 10.31 -12.92 42.02
N ALA A 54 10.63 -13.96 41.24
CA ALA A 54 10.37 -15.36 41.51
C ALA A 54 11.66 -16.14 41.77
N PRO A 55 12.36 -15.92 42.90
CA PRO A 55 13.63 -16.55 43.20
C PRO A 55 13.41 -18.05 43.54
N GLY A 56 14.10 -18.92 42.81
CA GLY A 56 14.22 -20.35 43.14
C GLY A 56 13.61 -21.33 42.13
N ALA A 57 13.05 -20.87 41.04
CA ALA A 57 12.62 -21.76 39.96
C ALA A 57 13.76 -22.04 38.99
N SER A 58 13.77 -23.20 38.35
CA SER A 58 14.67 -23.48 37.24
C SER A 58 14.33 -22.53 36.09
N ALA A 59 15.34 -22.05 35.31
CA ALA A 59 15.14 -21.12 34.19
C ALA A 59 14.01 -21.53 33.24
N LYS A 60 13.82 -22.84 33.05
CA LYS A 60 12.75 -23.40 32.23
C LYS A 60 11.38 -23.33 32.90
N GLN A 61 11.32 -23.38 34.21
CA GLN A 61 10.09 -23.27 35.01
C GLN A 61 9.65 -21.80 35.13
N GLU A 62 10.61 -20.90 35.22
CA GLU A 62 10.38 -19.45 35.18
C GLU A 62 9.80 -19.03 33.82
N GLU A 63 10.36 -19.53 32.72
CA GLU A 63 9.87 -19.27 31.34
C GLU A 63 8.41 -19.76 31.15
N ILE A 64 8.08 -20.97 31.64
CA ILE A 64 6.71 -21.53 31.59
C ILE A 64 5.76 -20.73 32.46
N THR A 65 6.19 -20.26 33.62
CA THR A 65 5.32 -19.49 34.55
C THR A 65 5.03 -18.10 34.03
N VAL A 66 6.00 -17.48 33.35
CA VAL A 66 5.87 -16.14 32.76
C VAL A 66 5.14 -16.17 31.42
N ASN A 67 5.30 -17.24 30.65
CA ASN A 67 4.74 -17.37 29.30
C ASN A 67 4.18 -18.80 29.09
N PRO A 68 3.07 -19.16 29.78
CA PRO A 68 2.51 -20.52 29.76
C PRO A 68 2.07 -20.96 28.37
N ILE A 69 1.75 -20.01 27.49
CA ILE A 69 1.39 -20.26 26.09
C ILE A 69 2.28 -19.36 25.23
N PRO A 70 3.41 -19.87 24.71
CA PRO A 70 4.22 -19.09 23.79
C PRO A 70 3.41 -18.81 22.52
N TYR A 71 3.36 -17.56 22.09
CA TYR A 71 2.76 -17.20 20.82
C TYR A 71 3.86 -16.77 19.84
N GLU A 72 3.75 -17.26 18.62
CA GLU A 72 4.59 -16.83 17.51
C GLU A 72 3.76 -15.96 16.56
N SER A 73 4.14 -14.72 16.42
CA SER A 73 3.47 -13.79 15.51
C SER A 73 4.01 -13.96 14.10
N VAL A 74 3.26 -14.65 13.25
CA VAL A 74 3.60 -14.82 11.85
C VAL A 74 2.79 -13.86 11.00
N THR A 75 3.46 -12.88 10.40
CA THR A 75 2.83 -11.94 9.47
C THR A 75 2.72 -12.56 8.08
N LEU A 76 1.49 -12.84 7.61
CA LEU A 76 1.25 -13.57 6.37
C LEU A 76 1.49 -12.75 5.10
N PHE A 77 1.11 -11.47 5.08
CA PHE A 77 1.13 -10.65 3.87
C PHE A 77 2.15 -9.50 3.89
N ASN A 78 2.55 -9.06 5.06
CA ASN A 78 3.59 -8.05 5.25
C ASN A 78 4.68 -8.60 6.16
N THR A 79 5.52 -9.48 5.61
CA THR A 79 6.55 -10.20 6.36
C THR A 79 7.57 -9.31 7.05
N GLN A 80 7.80 -8.11 6.51
CA GLN A 80 8.72 -7.13 7.10
C GLN A 80 8.03 -6.21 8.11
N ASN A 81 6.70 -6.33 8.28
CA ASN A 81 5.89 -5.45 9.11
C ASN A 81 6.16 -3.95 8.85
N GLY A 82 6.65 -3.66 7.62
CA GLY A 82 7.09 -2.34 7.20
C GLY A 82 5.95 -1.56 6.55
N PHE A 83 5.88 -0.27 6.87
CA PHE A 83 4.94 0.64 6.25
C PHE A 83 5.17 0.78 4.73
N ALA A 84 6.43 0.82 4.32
CA ALA A 84 6.79 0.92 2.91
C ALA A 84 6.29 -0.27 2.09
N SER A 85 6.37 -1.49 2.63
CA SER A 85 5.91 -2.72 1.98
C SER A 85 4.41 -2.72 1.69
N PHE A 86 3.63 -2.00 2.48
CA PHE A 86 2.18 -1.83 2.29
C PHE A 86 1.84 -0.67 1.37
N LEU A 87 2.47 0.50 1.58
CA LEU A 87 2.10 1.74 0.90
C LEU A 87 2.64 1.84 -0.53
N VAL A 88 3.89 1.41 -0.75
CA VAL A 88 4.56 1.58 -2.05
C VAL A 88 3.81 0.88 -3.18
N PRO A 89 3.35 -0.38 -3.08
CA PRO A 89 2.58 -1.03 -4.12
C PRO A 89 1.28 -0.29 -4.47
N ALA A 90 0.59 0.22 -3.45
CA ALA A 90 -0.65 0.99 -3.65
C ALA A 90 -0.40 2.30 -4.41
N ILE A 91 0.66 3.04 -4.03
CA ILE A 91 1.06 4.27 -4.73
C ILE A 91 1.48 3.99 -6.17
N LEU A 92 2.21 2.91 -6.43
CA LEU A 92 2.62 2.54 -7.79
C LEU A 92 1.41 2.31 -8.71
N ILE A 93 0.38 1.61 -8.24
CA ILE A 93 -0.86 1.41 -8.99
C ILE A 93 -1.57 2.75 -9.23
N LEU A 94 -1.63 3.62 -8.22
CA LEU A 94 -2.23 4.94 -8.35
C LEU A 94 -1.47 5.82 -9.36
N VAL A 95 -0.14 5.79 -9.37
CA VAL A 95 0.69 6.52 -10.35
C VAL A 95 0.43 6.01 -11.77
N ILE A 96 0.32 4.69 -11.97
CA ILE A 96 -0.04 4.12 -13.28
C ILE A 96 -1.40 4.66 -13.74
N GLN A 97 -2.40 4.67 -12.86
CA GLN A 97 -3.73 5.19 -13.20
C GLN A 97 -3.71 6.68 -13.52
N GLN A 98 -3.02 7.48 -12.71
CA GLN A 98 -2.91 8.93 -12.92
C GLN A 98 -2.23 9.27 -14.26
N THR A 99 -1.10 8.64 -14.54
CA THR A 99 -0.38 8.86 -15.78
C THR A 99 -1.19 8.43 -17.00
N LEU A 100 -1.95 7.35 -16.90
CA LEU A 100 -2.84 6.87 -17.96
C LEU A 100 -3.97 7.86 -18.23
N VAL A 101 -4.67 8.32 -17.18
CA VAL A 101 -5.80 9.25 -17.31
C VAL A 101 -5.32 10.59 -17.87
N LEU A 102 -4.22 11.13 -17.34
CA LEU A 102 -3.64 12.37 -17.82
C LEU A 102 -3.16 12.24 -19.27
N GLY A 103 -2.45 11.16 -19.62
CA GLY A 103 -1.95 10.94 -20.97
C GLY A 103 -3.07 10.86 -22.00
N ILE A 104 -4.14 10.11 -21.74
CA ILE A 104 -5.29 10.00 -22.63
C ILE A 104 -6.07 11.32 -22.70
N GLY A 105 -6.24 12.02 -21.57
CA GLY A 105 -6.89 13.34 -21.50
C GLY A 105 -6.15 14.38 -22.35
N MET A 106 -4.84 14.50 -22.17
CA MET A 106 -4.00 15.44 -22.95
C MET A 106 -4.02 15.13 -24.46
N LEU A 107 -3.98 13.85 -24.84
CA LEU A 107 -4.07 13.46 -26.25
C LEU A 107 -5.44 13.82 -26.84
N GLY A 108 -6.51 13.64 -26.08
CA GLY A 108 -7.86 14.01 -26.50
C GLY A 108 -8.03 15.52 -26.65
N GLY A 109 -7.56 16.30 -25.67
CA GLY A 109 -7.56 17.77 -25.72
C GLY A 109 -6.76 18.30 -26.91
N THR A 110 -5.54 17.80 -27.11
CA THR A 110 -4.70 18.18 -28.25
C THR A 110 -5.33 17.84 -29.60
N ALA A 111 -6.02 16.70 -29.69
CA ALA A 111 -6.72 16.35 -30.94
C ALA A 111 -7.89 17.28 -31.24
N ARG A 112 -8.55 17.83 -30.22
CA ARG A 112 -9.60 18.85 -30.37
C ARG A 112 -9.03 20.21 -30.75
N GLU A 113 -8.03 20.73 -30.05
CA GLU A 113 -7.38 21.99 -30.35
C GLU A 113 -6.86 22.06 -31.80
N LYS A 114 -6.26 20.96 -32.28
CA LYS A 114 -5.74 20.85 -33.64
C LYS A 114 -6.79 20.48 -34.68
N ASN A 115 -8.06 20.42 -34.33
CA ASN A 115 -9.17 20.07 -35.21
C ASN A 115 -9.01 18.72 -35.96
N ARG A 116 -8.22 17.80 -35.41
CA ARG A 116 -7.90 16.50 -36.02
C ARG A 116 -9.00 15.46 -35.90
N PHE A 117 -10.10 15.77 -35.22
CA PHE A 117 -11.26 14.89 -35.15
C PHE A 117 -11.86 14.58 -36.49
N HIS A 118 -11.80 15.55 -37.41
CA HIS A 118 -12.31 15.42 -38.80
C HIS A 118 -11.56 14.35 -39.60
N SER A 119 -10.31 14.06 -39.31
CA SER A 119 -9.53 13.04 -40.02
C SER A 119 -10.08 11.61 -39.80
N LEU A 120 -10.81 11.38 -38.70
CA LEU A 120 -11.41 10.08 -38.36
C LEU A 120 -12.88 9.96 -38.81
N VAL A 121 -13.49 11.05 -39.31
CA VAL A 121 -14.90 11.06 -39.78
C VAL A 121 -15.16 10.05 -40.89
N PRO A 122 -14.28 9.86 -41.90
CA PRO A 122 -14.50 8.85 -42.93
C PRO A 122 -14.66 7.44 -42.39
N ILE A 123 -13.87 7.09 -41.35
CA ILE A 123 -13.90 5.78 -40.69
C ILE A 123 -15.14 5.64 -39.82
N SER A 124 -15.59 6.71 -39.14
CA SER A 124 -16.75 6.69 -38.28
C SER A 124 -18.06 6.52 -39.02
N ARG A 125 -18.13 6.91 -40.29
CA ARG A 125 -19.33 6.75 -41.13
C ARG A 125 -19.55 5.32 -41.65
N HIS A 126 -18.56 4.45 -41.58
CA HIS A 126 -18.72 3.04 -41.93
C HIS A 126 -19.35 2.27 -40.76
N PHE A 127 -19.99 1.17 -41.10
CA PHE A 127 -20.67 0.30 -40.15
C PHE A 127 -19.78 0.00 -38.92
N ASN A 128 -20.23 0.34 -37.72
CA ASN A 128 -19.44 0.20 -36.46
C ASN A 128 -18.13 0.99 -36.44
N GLY A 129 -17.94 2.03 -37.21
CA GLY A 129 -16.71 2.79 -37.29
C GLY A 129 -16.26 3.41 -35.97
N THR A 130 -17.22 3.92 -35.17
CA THR A 130 -16.92 4.48 -33.84
C THR A 130 -16.33 3.40 -32.91
N LEU A 131 -16.89 2.22 -32.91
CA LEU A 131 -16.44 1.11 -32.10
C LEU A 131 -15.02 0.65 -32.50
N ARG A 132 -14.74 0.62 -33.81
CA ARG A 132 -13.41 0.32 -34.34
C ARG A 132 -12.37 1.35 -33.90
N ILE A 133 -12.71 2.65 -33.91
CA ILE A 133 -11.81 3.73 -33.47
C ILE A 133 -11.53 3.60 -31.98
N VAL A 134 -12.56 3.38 -31.15
CA VAL A 134 -12.41 3.22 -29.70
C VAL A 134 -11.56 2.00 -29.38
N LEU A 135 -11.86 0.85 -29.97
CA LEU A 135 -11.09 -0.39 -29.74
C LEU A 135 -9.66 -0.27 -30.26
N GLY A 136 -9.43 0.33 -31.42
CA GLY A 136 -8.09 0.55 -31.96
C GLY A 136 -7.23 1.42 -31.05
N LYS A 137 -7.79 2.53 -30.57
CA LYS A 137 -7.10 3.41 -29.61
C LYS A 137 -6.87 2.71 -28.28
N SER A 138 -7.87 2.01 -27.73
CA SER A 138 -7.73 1.29 -26.45
C SER A 138 -6.66 0.21 -26.54
N LEU A 139 -6.59 -0.53 -27.64
CA LEU A 139 -5.55 -1.55 -27.85
C LEU A 139 -4.15 -0.95 -27.83
N THR A 140 -3.96 0.20 -28.48
CA THR A 140 -2.67 0.90 -28.47
C THR A 140 -2.27 1.32 -27.05
N TYR A 141 -3.21 1.87 -26.28
CA TYR A 141 -2.94 2.23 -24.87
C TYR A 141 -2.64 1.01 -24.01
N ILE A 142 -3.37 -0.09 -24.20
CA ILE A 142 -3.12 -1.34 -23.47
C ILE A 142 -1.70 -1.84 -23.75
N LEU A 143 -1.26 -1.91 -25.00
CA LEU A 143 0.07 -2.37 -25.36
C LEU A 143 1.17 -1.53 -24.68
N ILE A 144 1.02 -0.21 -24.68
CA ILE A 144 1.98 0.68 -24.02
C ILE A 144 1.97 0.46 -22.51
N TYR A 145 0.77 0.44 -21.89
CA TYR A 145 0.66 0.38 -20.43
C TYR A 145 0.93 -1.01 -19.86
N VAL A 146 0.77 -2.08 -20.61
CA VAL A 146 1.23 -3.42 -20.19
C VAL A 146 2.75 -3.42 -19.97
N VAL A 147 3.51 -2.80 -20.88
CA VAL A 147 4.97 -2.67 -20.71
C VAL A 147 5.32 -1.82 -19.49
N VAL A 148 4.62 -0.70 -19.30
CA VAL A 148 4.79 0.16 -18.10
C VAL A 148 4.45 -0.60 -16.83
N CYS A 149 3.36 -1.36 -16.80
CA CYS A 149 2.95 -2.15 -15.64
C CYS A 149 3.97 -3.23 -15.30
N ILE A 150 4.49 -3.96 -16.30
CA ILE A 150 5.55 -4.95 -16.08
C ILE A 150 6.79 -4.27 -15.47
N TRP A 151 7.19 -3.12 -16.02
CA TRP A 151 8.32 -2.37 -15.46
C TRP A 151 8.07 -1.93 -14.02
N VAL A 152 6.95 -1.26 -13.76
CA VAL A 152 6.65 -0.65 -12.46
C VAL A 152 6.35 -1.71 -11.38
N LEU A 153 5.65 -2.79 -11.73
CA LEU A 153 5.19 -3.77 -10.75
C LEU A 153 6.08 -5.01 -10.62
N ALA A 154 6.93 -5.30 -11.60
CA ALA A 154 7.86 -6.42 -11.52
C ALA A 154 9.31 -5.97 -11.29
N VAL A 155 9.77 -4.92 -11.98
CA VAL A 155 11.17 -4.49 -11.92
C VAL A 155 11.42 -3.59 -10.70
N VAL A 156 10.57 -2.57 -10.50
CA VAL A 156 10.75 -1.61 -9.40
C VAL A 156 10.74 -2.27 -8.01
N PRO A 157 9.80 -3.15 -7.65
CA PRO A 157 9.84 -3.81 -6.35
C PRO A 157 11.07 -4.67 -6.14
N LYS A 158 11.57 -5.34 -7.19
CA LYS A 158 12.81 -6.11 -7.12
C LYS A 158 14.02 -5.22 -6.89
N LEU A 159 14.07 -4.07 -7.55
CA LEU A 159 15.17 -3.10 -7.41
C LEU A 159 15.27 -2.56 -5.97
N PHE A 160 14.13 -2.33 -5.34
CA PHE A 160 14.04 -1.83 -3.96
C PHE A 160 13.91 -2.93 -2.90
N SER A 161 14.10 -4.21 -3.29
CA SER A 161 14.01 -5.37 -2.39
C SER A 161 12.69 -5.41 -1.60
N LEU A 162 11.59 -4.95 -2.20
CA LEU A 162 10.28 -5.00 -1.56
C LEU A 162 9.75 -6.45 -1.58
N PRO A 163 9.18 -6.94 -0.48
CA PRO A 163 8.62 -8.29 -0.42
C PRO A 163 7.43 -8.41 -1.36
N GLN A 164 7.54 -9.28 -2.35
CA GLN A 164 6.44 -9.65 -3.24
C GLN A 164 5.92 -11.04 -2.84
N VAL A 165 4.76 -11.07 -2.21
CA VAL A 165 4.10 -12.33 -1.79
C VAL A 165 3.18 -12.87 -2.89
N GLY A 166 2.79 -12.04 -3.86
CA GLY A 166 1.86 -12.40 -4.92
C GLY A 166 2.53 -13.14 -6.09
N ASP A 167 1.83 -14.15 -6.62
CA ASP A 167 2.23 -14.81 -7.85
C ASP A 167 2.16 -13.84 -9.05
N PRO A 168 3.21 -13.74 -9.89
CA PRO A 168 3.26 -12.81 -11.03
C PRO A 168 2.12 -13.00 -12.03
N VAL A 169 1.65 -14.23 -12.22
CA VAL A 169 0.56 -14.55 -13.14
C VAL A 169 -0.77 -14.00 -12.61
N THR A 170 -1.03 -14.15 -11.33
CA THR A 170 -2.22 -13.61 -10.66
C THR A 170 -2.24 -12.08 -10.72
N ILE A 171 -1.10 -11.45 -10.51
CA ILE A 171 -0.96 -9.98 -10.63
C ILE A 171 -1.26 -9.53 -12.07
N LEU A 172 -0.71 -10.21 -13.06
CA LEU A 172 -0.96 -9.90 -14.47
C LEU A 172 -2.44 -10.06 -14.84
N LEU A 173 -3.07 -11.14 -14.37
CA LEU A 173 -4.50 -11.42 -14.61
C LEU A 173 -5.41 -10.35 -13.99
N PHE A 174 -5.02 -9.77 -12.86
CA PHE A 174 -5.73 -8.67 -12.22
C PHE A 174 -5.50 -7.33 -12.92
N ILE A 175 -4.28 -7.06 -13.39
CA ILE A 175 -3.91 -5.79 -14.04
C ILE A 175 -4.60 -5.62 -15.39
N LEU A 176 -4.79 -6.68 -16.16
CA LEU A 176 -5.44 -6.58 -17.47
C LEU A 176 -6.85 -5.97 -17.39
N PRO A 177 -7.81 -6.52 -16.64
CA PRO A 177 -9.14 -5.90 -16.51
C PRO A 177 -9.08 -4.50 -15.88
N TYR A 178 -8.15 -4.25 -14.96
CA TYR A 178 -7.92 -2.93 -14.39
C TYR A 178 -7.50 -1.90 -15.45
N LEU A 179 -6.56 -2.25 -16.33
CA LEU A 179 -6.14 -1.39 -17.45
C LEU A 179 -7.29 -1.11 -18.41
N PHE A 180 -8.07 -2.13 -18.78
CA PHE A 180 -9.25 -1.96 -19.61
C PHE A 180 -10.23 -0.96 -19.00
N ALA A 181 -10.59 -1.15 -17.75
CA ALA A 181 -11.51 -0.25 -17.03
C ALA A 181 -10.97 1.19 -16.99
N SER A 182 -9.69 1.36 -16.65
CA SER A 182 -9.05 2.67 -16.54
C SER A 182 -8.92 3.37 -17.90
N ILE A 183 -8.63 2.65 -18.97
CA ILE A 183 -8.54 3.20 -20.33
C ILE A 183 -9.90 3.67 -20.81
N PHE A 184 -10.95 2.86 -20.67
CA PHE A 184 -12.29 3.26 -21.07
C PHE A 184 -12.81 4.44 -20.25
N PHE A 185 -12.54 4.46 -18.95
CA PHE A 185 -12.85 5.59 -18.10
C PHE A 185 -12.12 6.86 -18.56
N ALA A 186 -10.81 6.79 -18.82
CA ALA A 186 -10.02 7.92 -19.31
C ALA A 186 -10.47 8.42 -20.69
N MET A 187 -10.82 7.49 -21.60
CA MET A 187 -11.36 7.86 -22.92
C MET A 187 -12.71 8.55 -22.81
N THR A 188 -13.56 8.14 -21.88
CA THR A 188 -14.84 8.79 -21.61
C THR A 188 -14.63 10.21 -21.08
N LEU A 189 -13.74 10.37 -20.08
CA LEU A 189 -13.36 11.70 -19.57
C LEU A 189 -12.77 12.59 -20.66
N SER A 190 -11.88 12.06 -21.48
CA SER A 190 -11.29 12.77 -22.62
C SER A 190 -12.34 13.29 -23.61
N GLY A 191 -13.53 12.65 -23.67
CA GLY A 191 -14.67 13.11 -24.43
C GLY A 191 -15.24 14.46 -23.97
N PHE A 192 -15.10 14.81 -22.72
CA PHE A 192 -15.55 16.08 -22.14
C PHE A 192 -14.51 17.20 -22.21
N MET A 193 -13.24 16.85 -22.35
CA MET A 193 -12.16 17.83 -22.41
C MET A 193 -12.17 18.59 -23.73
N THR A 194 -12.18 19.92 -23.67
CA THR A 194 -12.17 20.80 -24.84
C THR A 194 -10.80 21.32 -25.21
N THR A 195 -9.92 21.45 -24.21
CA THR A 195 -8.56 21.97 -24.36
C THR A 195 -7.54 21.00 -23.75
N ARG A 196 -6.25 21.21 -24.07
CA ARG A 196 -5.15 20.43 -23.51
C ARG A 196 -4.98 20.65 -21.99
N GLU A 197 -5.39 21.82 -21.51
CA GLU A 197 -5.21 22.26 -20.12
C GLU A 197 -6.46 22.01 -19.25
N ALA A 198 -7.55 21.50 -19.82
CA ALA A 198 -8.77 21.15 -19.10
C ALA A 198 -8.64 19.76 -18.48
#